data_98fbc045293f56b7a2f1ea0dbc4534a0
#
_entry.id   98fbc045293f56b7a2f1ea0dbc4534a0
#
_cell.length_a   1.000
_cell.length_b   1.000
_cell.length_c   1.000
_cell.angle_alpha   90.00
_cell.angle_beta   90.00
_cell.angle_gamma   90.00
#
_symmetry.space_group_name_H-M   'P 1'
#
loop_
_entity.id
_entity.type
_entity.pdbx_description
1 polymer ?
#
loop_
_entity_poly.entity_id
_entity_poly.type
_entity_poly.pdbx_seq_one_letter_code
_entity_poly.pdbx_strand_id
1 'polypeptide(L)'
;MKTKELSSILVVGVIFFFAPTTSSAQTDTFLSQYENFKKQAKAEYEDFRTQCNAEYAEFVKEAWKEYKVLPAIPRPKDETVPPVIRPNKDKGKKMENKAITIKDIVSPIEQTPQPKPISPIYEKEQQVESKCQFTYCGTECTIRFPSAFNIDLGICDNQHIAEAWKKLSTDQLNNTIRDFLEIRFRMQLCDWAYLNLIDTFAKDHFGKGNLATLTTAYIYNQSGYQMRLGRNGNKLYLLFGSKHGIYDKGYFLIDGINYYSLSDDTQKMEVCDFAFPKEQSLSLYIPQSQLFTYQSTPIRNLSSDRYKGMTLNVQVNKNLIDFYNTYPTSEVNGNFMTRWAMYANTPMEQEVQKQLYPILQEKVASLNEHDAVDKLLNWVQTAFVYEYDDKVWGHDRAFFAEETLFYSYCDCEDRAILFTRIVRDLFGLKCILIYYPGHLASAVCFNQQVTGDYILLNGNKFVICDPTYIGAPVGLTMPNMDNKSANVIILE
;
A
#
# COMPACT_ATOMS: atom_id res chain seq x y z
N MET A 1 -14.60 8.14 35.39
CA MET A 1 -15.59 8.69 34.44
C MET A 1 -16.50 7.54 33.99
N LYS A 2 -17.81 7.75 34.04
CA LYS A 2 -18.79 6.68 33.84
C LYS A 2 -18.85 6.29 32.35
N THR A 3 -18.43 5.09 32.02
CA THR A 3 -18.70 4.45 30.74
C THR A 3 -20.19 4.21 30.59
N LYS A 4 -20.83 4.95 29.72
CA LYS A 4 -22.18 4.59 29.23
C LYS A 4 -22.00 3.46 28.22
N GLU A 5 -22.50 2.30 28.55
CA GLU A 5 -22.65 1.19 27.62
C GLU A 5 -23.50 1.63 26.43
N LEU A 6 -22.92 1.64 25.25
CA LEU A 6 -23.65 1.79 24.00
C LEU A 6 -24.24 0.42 23.66
N SER A 7 -25.56 0.37 23.69
CA SER A 7 -26.36 -0.78 23.27
C SER A 7 -25.99 -1.19 21.84
N SER A 8 -25.60 -2.44 21.70
CA SER A 8 -25.37 -3.11 20.42
C SER A 8 -26.65 -3.09 19.59
N ILE A 9 -26.69 -2.34 18.51
CA ILE A 9 -27.75 -2.45 17.51
C ILE A 9 -27.53 -3.75 16.75
N LEU A 10 -28.31 -4.75 17.11
CA LEU A 10 -28.37 -6.05 16.44
C LEU A 10 -29.05 -5.83 15.08
N VAL A 11 -28.30 -5.91 13.99
CA VAL A 11 -28.89 -5.97 12.63
C VAL A 11 -29.49 -7.37 12.45
N VAL A 12 -30.76 -7.49 12.75
CA VAL A 12 -31.55 -8.70 12.46
C VAL A 12 -31.87 -8.70 10.97
N GLY A 13 -31.14 -9.49 10.20
CA GLY A 13 -31.49 -9.79 8.82
C GLY A 13 -32.75 -10.66 8.79
N VAL A 14 -33.90 -10.06 8.50
CA VAL A 14 -35.14 -10.79 8.30
C VAL A 14 -35.17 -11.29 6.86
N ILE A 15 -34.92 -12.59 6.67
CA ILE A 15 -35.16 -13.26 5.39
C ILE A 15 -36.64 -13.54 5.27
N PHE A 16 -37.35 -12.83 4.40
CA PHE A 16 -38.72 -13.12 4.06
C PHE A 16 -38.81 -14.08 2.86
N PHE A 17 -39.44 -15.23 3.05
CA PHE A 17 -39.95 -16.07 1.96
C PHE A 17 -41.18 -15.42 1.34
N PHE A 18 -41.13 -15.08 0.08
CA PHE A 18 -42.25 -14.55 -0.66
C PHE A 18 -43.13 -15.67 -1.19
N ALA A 19 -44.36 -15.69 -0.78
CA ALA A 19 -45.48 -16.30 -1.54
C ALA A 19 -46.10 -15.21 -2.43
N PRO A 20 -46.41 -15.46 -3.69
CA PRO A 20 -46.86 -14.40 -4.61
C PRO A 20 -48.41 -14.23 -4.55
N THR A 21 -48.87 -13.34 -3.65
CA THR A 21 -50.20 -12.68 -3.79
C THR A 21 -50.23 -11.44 -2.90
N THR A 22 -49.83 -10.28 -3.42
CA THR A 22 -50.06 -9.02 -2.71
C THR A 22 -50.58 -7.93 -3.64
N SER A 23 -51.61 -7.22 -3.17
CA SER A 23 -52.19 -6.10 -3.87
C SER A 23 -51.24 -4.89 -3.92
N SER A 24 -51.35 -4.03 -4.92
CA SER A 24 -50.49 -2.83 -5.13
C SER A 24 -50.39 -1.93 -3.89
N ALA A 25 -51.43 -1.85 -3.08
CA ALA A 25 -51.49 -1.05 -1.85
C ALA A 25 -50.50 -1.51 -0.75
N GLN A 26 -50.16 -2.80 -0.65
CA GLN A 26 -49.17 -3.30 0.31
C GLN A 26 -47.75 -2.98 -0.11
N THR A 27 -47.49 -2.98 -1.42
CA THR A 27 -46.17 -2.62 -1.98
C THR A 27 -45.87 -1.13 -1.77
N ASP A 28 -46.83 -0.26 -1.98
CA ASP A 28 -46.73 1.18 -1.74
C ASP A 28 -46.48 1.52 -0.26
N THR A 29 -47.12 0.79 0.65
CA THR A 29 -46.91 0.95 2.10
C THR A 29 -45.50 0.49 2.52
N PHE A 30 -45.02 -0.61 1.97
CA PHE A 30 -43.64 -1.10 2.24
C PHE A 30 -42.60 -0.13 1.71
N LEU A 31 -42.74 0.34 0.48
CA LEU A 31 -41.83 1.32 -0.11
C LEU A 31 -41.78 2.61 0.71
N SER A 32 -42.93 3.11 1.16
CA SER A 32 -42.99 4.31 2.00
C SER A 32 -42.35 4.10 3.38
N GLN A 33 -42.54 2.94 3.99
CA GLN A 33 -41.86 2.58 5.25
C GLN A 33 -40.33 2.44 5.07
N TYR A 34 -39.91 1.84 3.98
CA TYR A 34 -38.48 1.72 3.65
C TYR A 34 -37.83 3.10 3.42
N GLU A 35 -38.47 3.99 2.67
CA GLU A 35 -37.97 5.36 2.45
C GLU A 35 -37.98 6.18 3.75
N ASN A 36 -38.93 6.01 4.63
CA ASN A 36 -38.96 6.65 5.94
C ASN A 36 -37.83 6.11 6.84
N PHE A 37 -37.61 4.78 6.87
CA PHE A 37 -36.50 4.17 7.59
C PHE A 37 -35.13 4.68 7.06
N LYS A 38 -34.99 4.74 5.75
CA LYS A 38 -33.77 5.25 5.11
C LYS A 38 -33.51 6.73 5.43
N LYS A 39 -34.59 7.55 5.46
CA LYS A 39 -34.50 8.94 5.89
C LYS A 39 -34.07 9.08 7.35
N GLN A 40 -34.69 8.29 8.24
CA GLN A 40 -34.35 8.31 9.66
C GLN A 40 -32.91 7.84 9.90
N ALA A 41 -32.50 6.73 9.30
CA ALA A 41 -31.13 6.25 9.40
C ALA A 41 -30.12 7.31 8.88
N LYS A 42 -30.43 7.98 7.77
CA LYS A 42 -29.62 9.08 7.24
C LYS A 42 -29.48 10.23 8.25
N ALA A 43 -30.57 10.67 8.87
CA ALA A 43 -30.57 11.73 9.87
C ALA A 43 -29.74 11.34 11.10
N GLU A 44 -29.88 10.12 11.61
CA GLU A 44 -29.12 9.61 12.75
C GLU A 44 -27.60 9.57 12.45
N TYR A 45 -27.19 9.20 11.24
CA TYR A 45 -25.78 9.23 10.84
C TYR A 45 -25.23 10.65 10.70
N GLU A 46 -26.00 11.59 10.17
CA GLU A 46 -25.60 12.99 10.07
C GLU A 46 -25.48 13.65 11.45
N ASP A 47 -26.41 13.38 12.34
CA ASP A 47 -26.38 13.86 13.73
C ASP A 47 -25.15 13.31 14.48
N PHE A 48 -24.88 12.02 14.35
CA PHE A 48 -23.71 11.40 14.97
C PHE A 48 -22.39 12.05 14.49
N ARG A 49 -22.24 12.26 13.18
CA ARG A 49 -21.05 12.90 12.61
C ARG A 49 -20.91 14.36 13.07
N THR A 50 -22.01 15.09 13.09
CA THR A 50 -22.07 16.48 13.55
C THR A 50 -21.65 16.57 15.01
N GLN A 51 -22.14 15.66 15.86
CA GLN A 51 -21.75 15.60 17.27
C GLN A 51 -20.26 15.29 17.43
N CYS A 52 -19.71 14.29 16.74
CA CYS A 52 -18.29 13.96 16.81
C CYS A 52 -17.40 15.15 16.41
N ASN A 53 -17.74 15.87 15.35
CA ASN A 53 -16.99 17.05 14.93
C ASN A 53 -17.10 18.22 15.89
N ALA A 54 -18.27 18.42 16.52
CA ALA A 54 -18.44 19.44 17.54
C ALA A 54 -17.62 19.15 18.80
N GLU A 55 -17.64 17.91 19.28
CA GLU A 55 -16.82 17.43 20.41
C GLU A 55 -15.34 17.60 20.12
N TYR A 56 -14.89 17.24 18.91
CA TYR A 56 -13.50 17.44 18.50
C TYR A 56 -13.10 18.93 18.51
N ALA A 57 -13.94 19.80 17.96
CA ALA A 57 -13.63 21.22 17.92
C ALA A 57 -13.57 21.85 19.34
N GLU A 58 -14.38 21.38 20.29
CA GLU A 58 -14.27 21.82 21.70
C GLU A 58 -12.97 21.27 22.33
N PHE A 59 -12.62 20.02 22.04
CA PHE A 59 -11.38 19.44 22.54
C PHE A 59 -10.12 20.18 22.02
N VAL A 60 -10.12 20.58 20.75
CA VAL A 60 -9.03 21.35 20.12
C VAL A 60 -8.75 22.66 20.84
N LYS A 61 -9.74 23.28 21.49
CA LYS A 61 -9.52 24.53 22.25
C LYS A 61 -8.66 24.33 23.51
N GLU A 62 -8.75 23.16 24.14
CA GLU A 62 -8.25 23.00 25.51
C GLU A 62 -7.15 21.94 25.66
N ALA A 63 -7.12 20.90 24.84
CA ALA A 63 -6.40 19.67 25.15
C ALA A 63 -5.22 19.40 24.20
N TRP A 64 -4.22 20.24 24.25
CA TRP A 64 -2.94 20.01 23.58
C TRP A 64 -1.90 19.51 24.58
N LYS A 65 -1.21 18.41 24.25
CA LYS A 65 -0.16 17.82 25.05
C LYS A 65 1.18 17.89 24.30
N GLU A 66 2.23 18.10 25.05
CA GLU A 66 3.57 18.09 24.51
C GLU A 66 4.06 16.67 24.25
N TYR A 67 4.42 16.37 23.02
CA TYR A 67 5.03 15.13 22.58
C TYR A 67 6.43 15.36 22.02
N LYS A 68 7.34 14.45 22.32
CA LYS A 68 8.67 14.41 21.70
C LYS A 68 8.64 13.43 20.56
N VAL A 69 9.30 13.78 19.45
CA VAL A 69 9.54 12.83 18.38
C VAL A 69 10.45 11.70 18.90
N LEU A 70 10.08 10.49 18.63
CA LEU A 70 10.93 9.33 18.82
C LEU A 70 11.86 9.16 17.61
N PRO A 71 13.07 8.61 17.83
CA PRO A 71 14.04 8.44 16.75
C PRO A 71 13.45 7.57 15.64
N ALA A 72 13.84 7.90 14.41
CA ALA A 72 13.48 7.10 13.24
C ALA A 72 13.93 5.64 13.41
N ILE A 73 13.15 4.71 12.92
CA ILE A 73 13.57 3.33 12.72
C ILE A 73 14.55 3.36 11.54
N PRO A 74 15.84 3.01 11.73
CA PRO A 74 16.79 3.00 10.64
C PRO A 74 16.46 1.90 9.65
N ARG A 75 16.69 2.14 8.37
CA ARG A 75 16.65 1.08 7.38
C ARG A 75 17.62 -0.03 7.78
N PRO A 76 17.26 -1.31 7.60
CA PRO A 76 18.22 -2.38 7.75
C PRO A 76 19.43 -2.06 6.85
N LYS A 77 20.62 -2.05 7.43
CA LYS A 77 21.81 -2.19 6.59
C LYS A 77 21.75 -3.61 6.09
N ASP A 78 21.84 -3.80 4.78
CA ASP A 78 22.15 -5.11 4.27
C ASP A 78 23.36 -5.58 5.05
N GLU A 79 23.17 -6.66 5.82
CA GLU A 79 24.32 -7.26 6.45
C GLU A 79 25.28 -7.49 5.30
N THR A 80 26.40 -6.80 5.33
CA THR A 80 27.47 -6.96 4.38
C THR A 80 28.14 -8.33 4.56
N VAL A 81 27.37 -9.36 4.30
CA VAL A 81 27.97 -10.51 3.66
C VAL A 81 28.49 -9.90 2.36
N PRO A 82 29.82 -9.94 2.13
CA PRO A 82 30.37 -9.38 0.95
C PRO A 82 29.51 -9.89 -0.16
N PRO A 83 28.85 -8.98 -0.86
CA PRO A 83 27.80 -9.30 -1.77
C PRO A 83 28.29 -10.44 -2.58
N VAL A 84 27.46 -11.42 -2.74
CA VAL A 84 27.82 -12.58 -3.54
C VAL A 84 28.36 -12.03 -4.82
N ILE A 85 29.67 -11.90 -4.79
CA ILE A 85 30.48 -11.12 -5.69
C ILE A 85 29.95 -11.37 -7.08
N ARG A 86 29.22 -10.41 -7.62
CA ARG A 86 28.56 -10.45 -8.90
C ARG A 86 27.95 -11.82 -9.19
N PRO A 87 26.69 -11.93 -9.43
CA PRO A 87 25.92 -13.15 -9.44
C PRO A 87 26.80 -14.32 -9.87
N ASN A 88 27.07 -15.20 -8.91
CA ASN A 88 28.04 -16.26 -9.08
C ASN A 88 27.62 -17.07 -10.29
N LYS A 89 28.46 -17.15 -11.32
CA LYS A 89 28.14 -18.00 -12.48
C LYS A 89 28.23 -19.45 -12.04
N ASP A 90 27.16 -20.20 -12.32
CA ASP A 90 27.23 -21.65 -12.17
C ASP A 90 28.41 -22.20 -12.99
N LYS A 91 29.27 -22.92 -12.31
CA LYS A 91 30.44 -23.60 -12.91
C LYS A 91 30.20 -25.09 -13.14
N GLY A 92 28.90 -25.50 -13.22
CA GLY A 92 28.49 -26.89 -13.36
C GLY A 92 28.44 -27.61 -12.00
N LYS A 93 27.95 -26.94 -10.95
CA LYS A 93 27.66 -27.56 -9.66
C LYS A 93 26.71 -28.73 -9.88
N LYS A 94 27.07 -29.90 -9.36
CA LYS A 94 26.19 -31.07 -9.43
C LYS A 94 24.92 -30.82 -8.62
N MET A 95 23.77 -31.08 -9.22
CA MET A 95 22.49 -30.98 -8.57
C MET A 95 22.38 -32.08 -7.49
N GLU A 96 21.99 -31.66 -6.31
CA GLU A 96 21.67 -32.54 -5.18
C GLU A 96 20.18 -32.44 -4.92
N ASN A 97 19.61 -33.30 -4.10
CA ASN A 97 18.22 -33.22 -3.66
C ASN A 97 18.20 -33.04 -2.16
N LYS A 98 18.66 -31.87 -1.70
CA LYS A 98 18.89 -31.56 -0.30
C LYS A 98 17.78 -30.71 0.28
N ALA A 99 17.24 -31.14 1.41
CA ALA A 99 16.33 -30.30 2.21
C ALA A 99 17.11 -29.20 2.92
N ILE A 100 16.64 -27.98 2.77
CA ILE A 100 17.19 -26.80 3.46
C ILE A 100 16.42 -26.63 4.77
N THR A 101 17.16 -26.45 5.86
CA THR A 101 16.57 -26.23 7.18
C THR A 101 16.04 -24.81 7.32
N ILE A 102 14.80 -24.65 7.76
CA ILE A 102 14.18 -23.36 8.05
C ILE A 102 14.60 -22.94 9.47
N LYS A 103 15.05 -21.69 9.60
CA LYS A 103 15.32 -21.04 10.88
C LYS A 103 14.07 -20.35 11.42
N ASP A 104 13.39 -19.61 10.59
CA ASP A 104 12.19 -18.85 10.95
C ASP A 104 11.25 -18.71 9.74
N ILE A 105 9.99 -18.42 10.03
CA ILE A 105 8.95 -18.24 9.03
C ILE A 105 8.30 -16.87 9.23
N VAL A 106 8.38 -16.03 8.20
CA VAL A 106 7.72 -14.74 8.14
C VAL A 106 6.39 -14.91 7.42
N SER A 107 5.30 -14.72 8.15
CA SER A 107 3.96 -14.80 7.56
C SER A 107 3.68 -13.60 6.67
N PRO A 108 2.82 -13.75 5.64
CA PRO A 108 2.36 -12.62 4.85
C PRO A 108 1.62 -11.61 5.73
N ILE A 109 1.60 -10.37 5.26
CA ILE A 109 0.88 -9.29 5.93
C ILE A 109 -0.60 -9.50 5.65
N GLU A 110 -1.41 -9.62 6.71
CA GLU A 110 -2.86 -9.70 6.56
C GLU A 110 -3.41 -8.46 5.85
N GLN A 111 -4.18 -8.68 4.80
CA GLN A 111 -4.92 -7.63 4.13
C GLN A 111 -5.99 -7.11 5.10
N THR A 112 -5.92 -5.84 5.41
CA THR A 112 -6.97 -5.21 6.22
C THR A 112 -7.97 -4.50 5.32
N PRO A 113 -9.27 -4.58 5.65
CA PRO A 113 -10.28 -3.82 4.91
C PRO A 113 -9.92 -2.33 4.88
N GLN A 114 -10.19 -1.70 3.74
CA GLN A 114 -10.00 -0.26 3.63
C GLN A 114 -10.84 0.49 4.67
N PRO A 115 -10.31 1.54 5.29
CA PRO A 115 -11.05 2.41 6.19
C PRO A 115 -12.33 2.93 5.54
N LYS A 116 -13.36 3.06 6.34
CA LYS A 116 -14.67 3.60 5.92
C LYS A 116 -14.96 4.84 6.73
N PRO A 117 -15.70 5.80 6.18
CA PRO A 117 -16.19 6.96 6.94
C PRO A 117 -16.81 6.54 8.28
N ILE A 118 -16.59 7.35 9.32
CA ILE A 118 -17.15 7.11 10.68
C ILE A 118 -18.69 7.03 10.66
N SER A 119 -19.32 7.70 9.70
CA SER A 119 -20.70 7.53 9.29
C SER A 119 -20.81 7.72 7.78
N PRO A 120 -21.81 7.12 7.10
CA PRO A 120 -22.02 7.31 5.68
C PRO A 120 -22.14 8.79 5.31
N ILE A 121 -21.47 9.19 4.23
CA ILE A 121 -21.50 10.56 3.72
C ILE A 121 -22.46 10.61 2.53
N TYR A 122 -23.54 11.35 2.68
CA TYR A 122 -24.59 11.47 1.66
C TYR A 122 -24.39 12.72 0.81
N GLU A 123 -24.81 12.64 -0.46
CA GLU A 123 -24.83 13.78 -1.35
C GLU A 123 -25.82 14.86 -0.89
N LYS A 124 -25.41 16.11 -0.98
CA LYS A 124 -26.24 17.28 -0.71
C LYS A 124 -26.57 17.96 -2.03
N GLU A 125 -27.85 18.04 -2.38
CA GLU A 125 -28.32 18.53 -3.68
C GLU A 125 -28.36 20.06 -3.80
N GLN A 126 -28.27 20.81 -2.70
CA GLN A 126 -28.52 22.26 -2.68
C GLN A 126 -27.27 23.11 -2.40
N GLN A 127 -26.07 22.60 -2.64
CA GLN A 127 -24.84 23.36 -2.42
C GLN A 127 -24.39 24.09 -3.68
N VAL A 128 -24.02 25.38 -3.54
CA VAL A 128 -23.38 26.11 -4.61
C VAL A 128 -21.89 25.72 -4.66
N GLU A 129 -21.56 24.86 -5.59
CA GLU A 129 -20.23 24.28 -5.74
C GLU A 129 -19.63 24.61 -7.12
N SER A 130 -18.32 24.72 -7.15
CA SER A 130 -17.53 24.76 -8.37
C SER A 130 -16.78 23.45 -8.59
N LYS A 131 -16.51 23.11 -9.83
CA LYS A 131 -15.65 21.98 -10.18
C LYS A 131 -14.19 22.44 -10.10
N CYS A 132 -13.42 21.83 -9.23
CA CYS A 132 -11.98 22.04 -9.13
C CYS A 132 -11.26 20.90 -9.82
N GLN A 133 -10.32 21.24 -10.72
CA GLN A 133 -9.48 20.28 -11.43
C GLN A 133 -8.07 20.35 -10.87
N PHE A 134 -7.43 19.20 -10.72
CA PHE A 134 -6.04 19.07 -10.32
C PHE A 134 -5.47 17.76 -10.88
N THR A 135 -4.15 17.63 -10.86
CA THR A 135 -3.47 16.43 -11.37
C THR A 135 -2.81 15.66 -10.22
N TYR A 136 -3.05 14.35 -10.18
CA TYR A 136 -2.37 13.46 -9.24
C TYR A 136 -1.75 12.27 -9.98
N CYS A 137 -0.45 12.07 -9.85
CA CYS A 137 0.32 11.04 -10.58
C CYS A 137 -0.06 10.99 -12.06
N GLY A 138 0.01 12.14 -12.74
CA GLY A 138 -0.32 12.30 -14.15
C GLY A 138 -1.79 12.09 -14.54
N THR A 139 -2.67 11.85 -13.56
CA THR A 139 -4.10 11.63 -13.78
C THR A 139 -4.90 12.88 -13.40
N GLU A 140 -5.72 13.36 -14.36
CA GLU A 140 -6.62 14.47 -14.08
C GLU A 140 -7.76 14.04 -13.17
N CYS A 141 -7.93 14.79 -12.09
CA CYS A 141 -8.96 14.60 -11.09
C CYS A 141 -9.87 15.82 -11.03
N THR A 142 -11.15 15.60 -10.85
CA THR A 142 -12.14 16.67 -10.67
C THR A 142 -12.96 16.39 -9.45
N ILE A 143 -13.09 17.37 -8.59
CA ILE A 143 -13.95 17.33 -7.40
C ILE A 143 -14.86 18.55 -7.35
N ARG A 144 -15.98 18.40 -6.68
CA ARG A 144 -16.85 19.53 -6.29
C ARG A 144 -16.26 20.18 -5.05
N PHE A 145 -16.18 21.50 -5.06
CA PHE A 145 -15.71 22.26 -3.90
C PHE A 145 -16.59 23.49 -3.69
N PRO A 146 -16.89 23.90 -2.43
CA PRO A 146 -17.76 25.03 -2.15
C PRO A 146 -17.25 26.32 -2.79
N SER A 147 -18.10 27.01 -3.56
CA SER A 147 -17.70 28.24 -4.27
C SER A 147 -17.46 29.42 -3.31
N ALA A 148 -18.06 29.42 -2.13
CA ALA A 148 -17.92 30.44 -1.10
C ALA A 148 -17.13 29.94 0.11
N PHE A 149 -15.99 29.29 -0.14
CA PHE A 149 -15.13 28.78 0.93
C PHE A 149 -14.23 29.92 1.46
N ASN A 150 -14.46 30.34 2.69
CA ASN A 150 -13.72 31.42 3.31
C ASN A 150 -13.29 31.01 4.73
N ILE A 151 -12.12 30.38 4.82
CA ILE A 151 -11.44 30.05 6.07
C ILE A 151 -10.05 30.66 6.02
N ASP A 152 -9.71 31.47 7.01
CA ASP A 152 -8.37 31.97 7.22
C ASP A 152 -7.73 31.26 8.42
N LEU A 153 -6.53 30.75 8.24
CA LEU A 153 -5.72 30.11 9.27
C LEU A 153 -4.29 30.70 9.28
N GLY A 154 -4.19 32.01 9.14
CA GLY A 154 -2.92 32.73 9.25
C GLY A 154 -2.34 32.67 10.65
N ILE A 155 -3.18 32.60 11.69
CA ILE A 155 -2.82 32.34 13.09
C ILE A 155 -3.14 30.92 13.45
N CYS A 156 -2.15 30.17 13.92
CA CYS A 156 -2.27 28.76 14.25
C CYS A 156 -2.31 28.54 15.77
N ASP A 157 -3.31 29.12 16.45
CA ASP A 157 -3.59 28.83 17.86
C ASP A 157 -4.81 27.91 18.01
N ASN A 158 -5.05 27.47 19.23
CA ASN A 158 -6.14 26.53 19.54
C ASN A 158 -7.50 27.03 19.09
N GLN A 159 -7.78 28.33 19.32
CA GLN A 159 -9.08 28.92 18.99
C GLN A 159 -9.30 28.97 17.47
N HIS A 160 -8.32 29.47 16.71
CA HIS A 160 -8.42 29.58 15.25
C HIS A 160 -8.51 28.20 14.59
N ILE A 161 -7.74 27.21 15.07
CA ILE A 161 -7.84 25.83 14.58
C ILE A 161 -9.24 25.25 14.83
N ALA A 162 -9.77 25.43 16.05
CA ALA A 162 -11.10 24.92 16.40
C ALA A 162 -12.22 25.58 15.57
N GLU A 163 -12.12 26.91 15.37
CA GLU A 163 -13.10 27.64 14.53
C GLU A 163 -13.02 27.20 13.06
N ALA A 164 -11.80 27.03 12.54
CA ALA A 164 -11.61 26.52 11.19
C ALA A 164 -12.16 25.08 11.05
N TRP A 165 -11.91 24.20 12.03
CA TRP A 165 -12.49 22.86 12.04
C TRP A 165 -14.02 22.88 12.04
N LYS A 166 -14.65 23.74 12.87
CA LYS A 166 -16.11 23.91 12.88
C LYS A 166 -16.64 24.33 11.51
N LYS A 167 -15.96 25.24 10.82
CA LYS A 167 -16.33 25.67 9.47
C LYS A 167 -16.20 24.52 8.44
N LEU A 168 -15.11 23.72 8.52
CA LEU A 168 -14.93 22.55 7.67
C LEU A 168 -16.00 21.47 7.93
N SER A 169 -16.46 21.33 9.17
CA SER A 169 -17.42 20.31 9.58
C SER A 169 -18.88 20.63 9.24
N THR A 170 -19.15 21.78 8.66
CA THR A 170 -20.45 22.06 8.05
C THR A 170 -20.68 21.13 6.85
N ASP A 171 -21.92 21.02 6.40
CA ASP A 171 -22.27 20.14 5.26
C ASP A 171 -21.59 20.52 3.93
N GLN A 172 -20.86 21.64 3.91
CA GLN A 172 -20.25 22.18 2.68
C GLN A 172 -19.22 21.24 2.03
N LEU A 173 -18.54 20.38 2.79
CA LEU A 173 -17.55 19.45 2.26
C LEU A 173 -18.06 18.02 2.02
N ASN A 174 -19.35 17.74 2.20
CA ASN A 174 -19.89 16.40 2.00
C ASN A 174 -19.65 15.87 0.58
N ASN A 175 -19.96 16.67 -0.43
CA ASN A 175 -19.79 16.28 -1.82
C ASN A 175 -18.29 16.19 -2.19
N THR A 176 -17.47 17.08 -1.65
CA THR A 176 -16.00 17.01 -1.79
C THR A 176 -15.43 15.67 -1.27
N ILE A 177 -15.82 15.27 -0.05
CA ILE A 177 -15.36 14.01 0.54
C ILE A 177 -15.84 12.81 -0.28
N ARG A 178 -17.09 12.84 -0.75
CA ARG A 178 -17.62 11.80 -1.65
C ARG A 178 -16.82 11.68 -2.92
N ASP A 179 -16.54 12.80 -3.57
CA ASP A 179 -15.77 12.81 -4.81
C ASP A 179 -14.36 12.24 -4.61
N PHE A 180 -13.70 12.54 -3.48
CA PHE A 180 -12.43 11.90 -3.12
C PHE A 180 -12.55 10.38 -2.92
N LEU A 181 -13.60 9.92 -2.24
CA LEU A 181 -13.84 8.49 -2.06
C LEU A 181 -14.16 7.78 -3.39
N GLU A 182 -14.88 8.44 -4.30
CA GLU A 182 -15.15 7.93 -5.64
C GLU A 182 -13.87 7.88 -6.50
N ILE A 183 -13.00 8.88 -6.42
CA ILE A 183 -11.69 8.87 -7.08
C ILE A 183 -10.85 7.74 -6.54
N ARG A 184 -10.77 7.57 -5.20
CA ARG A 184 -10.07 6.46 -4.56
C ARG A 184 -10.52 5.11 -5.10
N PHE A 185 -11.82 4.89 -5.16
CA PHE A 185 -12.40 3.64 -5.67
C PHE A 185 -12.09 3.44 -7.16
N ARG A 186 -12.31 4.46 -7.99
CA ARG A 186 -12.10 4.40 -9.43
C ARG A 186 -10.64 4.16 -9.81
N MET A 187 -9.71 4.82 -9.11
CA MET A 187 -8.28 4.69 -9.34
C MET A 187 -7.63 3.56 -8.52
N GLN A 188 -8.41 2.80 -7.75
CA GLN A 188 -7.94 1.71 -6.88
C GLN A 188 -6.83 2.14 -5.91
N LEU A 189 -6.92 3.38 -5.40
CA LEU A 189 -5.86 3.95 -4.58
C LEU A 189 -5.70 3.21 -3.25
N CYS A 190 -4.46 2.80 -2.95
CA CYS A 190 -4.08 2.37 -1.61
C CYS A 190 -4.15 3.54 -0.62
N ASP A 191 -4.03 3.27 0.67
CA ASP A 191 -4.19 4.29 1.71
C ASP A 191 -3.16 5.42 1.57
N TRP A 192 -1.91 5.10 1.24
CA TRP A 192 -0.86 6.09 1.00
C TRP A 192 -1.17 7.00 -0.18
N ALA A 193 -1.59 6.41 -1.29
CA ALA A 193 -1.98 7.17 -2.48
C ALA A 193 -3.18 8.08 -2.21
N TYR A 194 -4.15 7.60 -1.42
CA TYR A 194 -5.33 8.39 -1.04
C TYR A 194 -4.98 9.59 -0.17
N LEU A 195 -4.13 9.42 0.84
CA LEU A 195 -3.64 10.52 1.66
C LEU A 195 -2.92 11.59 0.82
N ASN A 196 -2.04 11.14 -0.08
CA ASN A 196 -1.30 12.05 -0.96
C ASN A 196 -2.20 12.73 -2.01
N LEU A 197 -3.24 12.06 -2.49
CA LEU A 197 -4.24 12.68 -3.38
C LEU A 197 -4.91 13.89 -2.70
N ILE A 198 -5.36 13.73 -1.46
CA ILE A 198 -6.01 14.80 -0.70
C ILE A 198 -5.02 15.94 -0.43
N ASP A 199 -3.80 15.61 -0.02
CA ASP A 199 -2.74 16.58 0.28
C ASP A 199 -2.32 17.36 -0.97
N THR A 200 -2.24 16.70 -2.12
CA THR A 200 -1.96 17.34 -3.42
C THR A 200 -3.05 18.36 -3.76
N PHE A 201 -4.32 17.96 -3.71
CA PHE A 201 -5.41 18.88 -3.95
C PHE A 201 -5.38 20.09 -3.00
N ALA A 202 -5.23 19.84 -1.70
CA ALA A 202 -5.26 20.92 -0.71
C ALA A 202 -4.11 21.91 -0.92
N LYS A 203 -2.92 21.44 -1.28
CA LYS A 203 -1.77 22.29 -1.61
C LYS A 203 -1.91 23.04 -2.91
N ASP A 204 -2.50 22.43 -3.93
CA ASP A 204 -2.77 23.09 -5.22
C ASP A 204 -3.82 24.19 -5.05
N HIS A 205 -4.86 23.93 -4.27
CA HIS A 205 -5.99 24.85 -4.11
C HIS A 205 -5.70 26.01 -3.14
N PHE A 206 -5.03 25.76 -2.00
CA PHE A 206 -4.78 26.76 -0.95
C PHE A 206 -3.33 27.27 -0.88
N GLY A 207 -2.43 26.66 -1.66
CA GLY A 207 -0.99 26.84 -1.45
C GLY A 207 -0.49 26.01 -0.25
N LYS A 208 0.84 25.98 -0.08
CA LYS A 208 1.47 25.26 1.04
C LYS A 208 1.27 26.05 2.33
N GLY A 209 0.53 25.53 3.31
CA GLY A 209 0.28 26.22 4.57
C GLY A 209 -0.68 25.50 5.51
N ASN A 210 -1.01 26.13 6.61
CA ASN A 210 -1.83 25.55 7.68
C ASN A 210 -3.23 25.20 7.22
N LEU A 211 -3.84 25.98 6.31
CA LEU A 211 -5.17 25.70 5.80
C LEU A 211 -5.18 24.45 4.91
N ALA A 212 -4.18 24.27 4.05
CA ALA A 212 -4.03 23.02 3.28
C ALA A 212 -3.88 21.81 4.20
N THR A 213 -3.00 21.92 5.22
CA THR A 213 -2.80 20.86 6.21
C THR A 213 -4.09 20.51 6.97
N LEU A 214 -4.83 21.52 7.44
CA LEU A 214 -6.09 21.30 8.16
C LEU A 214 -7.17 20.70 7.28
N THR A 215 -7.28 21.15 6.03
CA THR A 215 -8.25 20.60 5.06
C THR A 215 -7.93 19.14 4.74
N THR A 216 -6.64 18.81 4.51
CA THR A 216 -6.18 17.43 4.35
C THR A 216 -6.56 16.58 5.55
N ALA A 217 -6.25 17.06 6.77
CA ALA A 217 -6.55 16.35 8.01
C ALA A 217 -8.07 16.09 8.16
N TYR A 218 -8.88 17.08 7.87
CA TYR A 218 -10.33 16.97 7.96
C TYR A 218 -10.88 15.93 6.98
N ILE A 219 -10.58 16.05 5.68
CA ILE A 219 -11.08 15.12 4.66
C ILE A 219 -10.60 13.69 4.94
N TYR A 220 -9.32 13.53 5.30
CA TYR A 220 -8.70 12.26 5.63
C TYR A 220 -9.37 11.58 6.84
N ASN A 221 -9.60 12.33 7.92
CA ASN A 221 -10.31 11.84 9.10
C ASN A 221 -11.75 11.46 8.79
N GLN A 222 -12.50 12.32 8.09
CA GLN A 222 -13.89 12.03 7.74
C GLN A 222 -14.02 10.82 6.80
N SER A 223 -12.96 10.47 6.09
CA SER A 223 -12.86 9.23 5.30
C SER A 223 -12.58 7.99 6.15
N GLY A 224 -12.42 8.13 7.46
CA GLY A 224 -12.29 7.02 8.41
C GLY A 224 -10.86 6.73 8.88
N TYR A 225 -9.93 7.60 8.59
CA TYR A 225 -8.52 7.41 8.95
C TYR A 225 -8.13 8.05 10.27
N GLN A 226 -7.23 7.37 10.97
CA GLN A 226 -6.59 7.90 12.16
C GLN A 226 -5.67 9.06 11.82
N MET A 227 -5.91 10.21 12.45
CA MET A 227 -5.02 11.34 12.39
C MET A 227 -4.96 12.07 13.76
N ARG A 228 -3.88 12.81 13.96
CA ARG A 228 -3.78 13.79 15.03
C ARG A 228 -3.27 15.11 14.44
N LEU A 229 -3.69 16.22 15.04
CA LEU A 229 -3.10 17.51 14.70
C LEU A 229 -1.91 17.76 15.59
N GLY A 230 -0.76 18.06 14.98
CA GLY A 230 0.43 18.53 15.68
C GLY A 230 0.66 20.02 15.42
N ARG A 231 1.26 20.74 16.38
CA ARG A 231 1.60 22.15 16.24
C ARG A 231 2.99 22.44 16.81
N ASN A 232 3.76 23.23 16.06
CA ASN A 232 5.00 23.82 16.54
C ASN A 232 5.04 25.29 16.13
N GLY A 233 4.95 26.20 17.13
CA GLY A 233 4.80 27.64 16.89
C GLY A 233 3.54 27.93 16.05
N ASN A 234 3.72 28.62 14.93
CA ASN A 234 2.61 28.94 14.01
C ASN A 234 2.44 27.92 12.86
N LYS A 235 3.04 26.73 12.95
CA LYS A 235 2.96 25.69 11.92
C LYS A 235 2.13 24.50 12.39
N LEU A 236 1.13 24.11 11.59
CA LEU A 236 0.28 22.96 11.81
C LEU A 236 0.81 21.75 11.04
N TYR A 237 0.65 20.58 11.62
CA TYR A 237 1.06 19.29 11.05
C TYR A 237 -0.11 18.31 11.08
N LEU A 238 -0.24 17.54 10.01
CA LEU A 238 -1.04 16.32 9.99
C LEU A 238 -0.14 15.16 10.42
N LEU A 239 -0.53 14.47 11.48
CA LEU A 239 0.08 13.23 11.95
C LEU A 239 -0.87 12.07 11.59
N PHE A 240 -0.46 11.18 10.71
CA PHE A 240 -1.25 10.01 10.34
C PHE A 240 -0.80 8.77 11.14
N GLY A 241 -1.76 8.04 11.71
CA GLY A 241 -1.51 6.78 12.37
C GLY A 241 -1.22 5.68 11.36
N SER A 242 -0.16 4.90 11.56
CA SER A 242 0.22 3.80 10.67
C SER A 242 0.29 2.47 11.39
N LYS A 243 -0.17 1.41 10.72
CA LYS A 243 0.02 0.01 11.15
C LYS A 243 1.45 -0.47 10.96
N HIS A 244 2.21 0.24 10.11
CA HIS A 244 3.55 -0.12 9.70
C HIS A 244 4.57 0.82 10.34
N GLY A 245 5.70 0.30 10.78
CA GLY A 245 6.88 1.09 11.08
C GLY A 245 7.45 1.64 9.77
N ILE A 246 7.69 2.96 9.68
CA ILE A 246 8.28 3.60 8.50
C ILE A 246 9.75 3.88 8.79
N TYR A 247 10.64 3.43 7.91
CA TYR A 247 12.08 3.63 8.02
C TYR A 247 12.47 5.10 7.80
N ASP A 248 13.57 5.49 8.42
CA ASP A 248 14.18 6.82 8.30
C ASP A 248 13.25 8.00 8.64
N LYS A 249 12.14 7.73 9.31
CA LYS A 249 11.17 8.75 9.69
C LYS A 249 10.89 8.72 11.18
N GLY A 250 11.09 9.87 11.84
CA GLY A 250 10.71 10.04 13.23
C GLY A 250 9.21 9.94 13.43
N TYR A 251 8.78 9.48 14.59
CA TYR A 251 7.37 9.23 14.89
C TYR A 251 6.99 9.66 16.31
N PHE A 252 5.69 9.79 16.54
CA PHE A 252 5.10 10.04 17.85
C PHE A 252 4.33 8.78 18.26
N LEU A 253 4.60 8.24 19.44
CA LEU A 253 3.84 7.13 19.99
C LEU A 253 2.66 7.68 20.80
N ILE A 254 1.45 7.44 20.34
CA ILE A 254 0.21 7.89 20.98
C ILE A 254 -0.72 6.68 21.08
N ASP A 255 -1.10 6.31 22.31
CA ASP A 255 -1.96 5.16 22.59
C ASP A 255 -1.51 3.84 21.91
N GLY A 256 -0.19 3.63 21.83
CA GLY A 256 0.41 2.42 21.25
C GLY A 256 0.48 2.41 19.72
N ILE A 257 0.13 3.52 19.07
CA ILE A 257 0.15 3.66 17.60
C ILE A 257 1.24 4.66 17.21
N ASN A 258 2.00 4.32 16.16
CA ASN A 258 2.99 5.22 15.59
C ASN A 258 2.32 6.24 14.68
N TYR A 259 2.51 7.52 14.97
CA TYR A 259 2.03 8.62 14.15
C TYR A 259 3.19 9.32 13.45
N TYR A 260 3.09 9.47 12.15
CA TYR A 260 4.09 10.07 11.28
C TYR A 260 3.58 11.35 10.66
N SER A 261 4.47 12.31 10.43
CA SER A 261 4.15 13.51 9.65
C SER A 261 4.42 13.30 8.16
N LEU A 262 3.63 13.93 7.29
CA LEU A 262 3.97 14.07 5.87
C LEU A 262 5.20 14.94 5.64
N SER A 263 5.51 15.83 6.58
CA SER A 263 6.69 16.71 6.57
C SER A 263 7.87 16.04 7.26
N ASP A 264 9.08 16.21 6.74
CA ASP A 264 10.30 15.61 7.30
C ASP A 264 10.90 16.46 8.45
N ASP A 265 10.43 17.69 8.65
CA ASP A 265 10.89 18.60 9.72
C ASP A 265 10.18 18.34 11.06
N THR A 266 10.02 17.08 11.43
CA THR A 266 9.36 16.72 12.68
C THR A 266 10.27 16.94 13.88
N GLN A 267 9.79 17.77 14.80
CA GLN A 267 10.44 18.07 16.08
C GLN A 267 9.44 17.80 17.21
N LYS A 268 9.85 18.07 18.44
CA LYS A 268 8.93 18.20 19.56
C LYS A 268 7.79 19.15 19.20
N MET A 269 6.54 18.73 19.43
CA MET A 269 5.37 19.54 19.14
C MET A 269 4.25 19.32 20.15
N GLU A 270 3.33 20.24 20.20
CA GLU A 270 2.06 20.05 20.88
C GLU A 270 1.12 19.25 19.97
N VAL A 271 0.49 18.24 20.51
CA VAL A 271 -0.42 17.35 19.76
C VAL A 271 -1.80 17.37 20.41
N CYS A 272 -2.82 17.55 19.59
CA CYS A 272 -4.20 17.28 19.94
C CYS A 272 -4.47 15.78 19.74
N ASP A 273 -4.47 15.03 20.84
CA ASP A 273 -4.50 13.56 20.83
C ASP A 273 -5.91 12.95 20.88
N PHE A 274 -6.93 13.73 20.58
CA PHE A 274 -8.31 13.26 20.51
C PHE A 274 -8.50 12.18 19.44
N ALA A 275 -9.13 11.07 19.81
CA ALA A 275 -9.44 9.95 18.91
C ALA A 275 -10.90 10.04 18.42
N PHE A 276 -11.08 9.96 17.11
CA PHE A 276 -12.40 9.78 16.53
C PHE A 276 -12.90 8.34 16.67
N PRO A 277 -14.19 8.12 16.84
CA PRO A 277 -14.74 6.78 16.92
C PRO A 277 -14.53 6.03 15.58
N LYS A 278 -14.17 4.75 15.65
CA LYS A 278 -14.00 3.84 14.50
C LYS A 278 -12.91 4.24 13.48
N GLU A 279 -12.09 5.23 13.79
CA GLU A 279 -10.95 5.58 12.92
C GLU A 279 -9.98 4.40 12.80
N GLN A 280 -9.30 4.27 11.67
CA GLN A 280 -8.36 3.18 11.39
C GLN A 280 -7.00 3.72 10.93
N SER A 281 -5.94 3.04 11.34
CA SER A 281 -4.59 3.36 10.92
C SER A 281 -4.39 3.09 9.43
N LEU A 282 -3.57 3.90 8.79
CA LEU A 282 -3.12 3.72 7.41
C LEU A 282 -2.36 2.40 7.27
N SER A 283 -2.65 1.67 6.20
CA SER A 283 -1.89 0.50 5.74
C SER A 283 -1.03 0.87 4.54
N LEU A 284 0.23 0.45 4.56
CA LEU A 284 1.13 0.56 3.40
C LEU A 284 1.07 -0.66 2.48
N TYR A 285 0.12 -1.55 2.67
CA TYR A 285 -0.12 -2.65 1.75
C TYR A 285 -0.84 -2.16 0.49
N ILE A 286 -0.40 -2.64 -0.69
CA ILE A 286 -1.02 -2.32 -1.98
C ILE A 286 -1.76 -3.56 -2.49
N PRO A 287 -3.07 -3.70 -2.21
CA PRO A 287 -3.83 -4.89 -2.58
C PRO A 287 -4.16 -4.98 -4.08
N GLN A 288 -4.10 -3.85 -4.78
CA GLN A 288 -4.45 -3.73 -6.20
C GLN A 288 -3.51 -2.74 -6.87
N SER A 289 -3.22 -2.93 -8.16
CA SER A 289 -2.46 -1.97 -8.93
C SER A 289 -3.19 -0.62 -9.00
N GLN A 290 -2.45 0.47 -8.82
CA GLN A 290 -3.00 1.83 -8.89
C GLN A 290 -3.32 2.17 -10.36
N LEU A 291 -4.51 2.70 -10.62
CA LEU A 291 -4.94 3.05 -11.97
C LEU A 291 -4.64 4.52 -12.29
N PHE A 292 -3.37 4.84 -12.48
CA PHE A 292 -2.93 6.15 -12.98
C PHE A 292 -3.02 6.22 -14.51
N THR A 293 -3.10 7.42 -15.05
CA THR A 293 -2.99 7.62 -16.51
C THR A 293 -1.68 7.00 -17.01
N TYR A 294 -1.78 6.14 -18.02
CA TYR A 294 -0.60 5.46 -18.55
C TYR A 294 0.28 6.43 -19.33
N GLN A 295 1.50 6.59 -18.86
CA GLN A 295 2.58 7.31 -19.55
C GLN A 295 3.72 6.34 -19.80
N SER A 296 3.90 5.98 -21.07
CA SER A 296 4.91 5.02 -21.49
C SER A 296 6.33 5.49 -21.15
N THR A 297 7.12 4.63 -20.53
CA THR A 297 8.57 4.84 -20.41
C THR A 297 9.30 4.53 -21.73
N PRO A 298 10.58 4.90 -21.88
CA PRO A 298 11.40 4.39 -22.98
C PRO A 298 11.42 2.86 -23.00
N ILE A 299 11.51 2.28 -24.20
CA ILE A 299 11.58 0.83 -24.38
C ILE A 299 12.91 0.31 -23.82
N ARG A 300 12.82 -0.72 -22.98
CA ARG A 300 14.00 -1.53 -22.59
C ARG A 300 13.98 -2.86 -23.33
N ASN A 301 15.12 -3.24 -23.90
CA ASN A 301 15.32 -4.54 -24.49
C ASN A 301 15.96 -5.48 -23.48
N LEU A 302 15.21 -6.49 -23.03
CA LEU A 302 15.60 -7.43 -21.98
C LEU A 302 15.75 -8.82 -22.58
N SER A 303 16.99 -9.33 -22.62
CA SER A 303 17.36 -10.58 -23.32
C SER A 303 17.98 -11.59 -22.38
N SER A 304 17.63 -12.87 -22.54
CA SER A 304 18.30 -13.98 -21.87
C SER A 304 19.62 -14.31 -22.59
N ASP A 305 20.67 -14.55 -21.83
CA ASP A 305 21.96 -14.98 -22.37
C ASP A 305 21.91 -16.42 -22.93
N ARG A 306 21.19 -17.32 -22.24
CA ARG A 306 21.07 -18.74 -22.61
C ARG A 306 20.08 -18.96 -23.75
N TYR A 307 18.94 -18.30 -23.69
CA TYR A 307 17.82 -18.51 -24.62
C TYR A 307 17.69 -17.33 -25.58
N LYS A 308 18.42 -17.39 -26.72
CA LYS A 308 18.47 -16.29 -27.70
C LYS A 308 17.11 -15.80 -28.20
N GLY A 309 16.08 -16.65 -28.19
CA GLY A 309 14.71 -16.28 -28.55
C GLY A 309 13.92 -15.61 -27.42
N MET A 310 14.50 -15.48 -26.22
CA MET A 310 13.88 -14.86 -25.05
C MET A 310 14.35 -13.41 -24.94
N THR A 311 13.89 -12.60 -25.87
CA THR A 311 14.12 -11.16 -25.91
C THR A 311 12.77 -10.44 -25.85
N LEU A 312 12.63 -9.48 -24.94
CA LEU A 312 11.42 -8.74 -24.73
C LEU A 312 11.70 -7.24 -24.78
N ASN A 313 10.79 -6.51 -25.45
CA ASN A 313 10.74 -5.06 -25.37
C ASN A 313 9.73 -4.68 -24.30
N VAL A 314 10.17 -4.03 -23.25
CA VAL A 314 9.35 -3.73 -22.08
C VAL A 314 9.24 -2.22 -21.88
N GLN A 315 8.04 -1.77 -21.61
CA GLN A 315 7.71 -0.43 -21.16
C GLN A 315 6.82 -0.53 -19.93
N VAL A 316 6.90 0.44 -19.04
CA VAL A 316 6.05 0.54 -17.85
C VAL A 316 5.42 1.93 -17.75
N ASN A 317 4.51 2.11 -16.84
CA ASN A 317 3.86 3.39 -16.61
C ASN A 317 4.76 4.33 -15.79
N LYS A 318 5.22 5.42 -16.40
CA LYS A 318 6.08 6.41 -15.73
C LYS A 318 5.41 7.02 -14.49
N ASN A 319 4.10 7.27 -14.53
CA ASN A 319 3.35 7.83 -13.42
C ASN A 319 3.29 6.86 -12.22
N LEU A 320 3.23 5.56 -12.48
CA LEU A 320 3.31 4.54 -11.44
C LEU A 320 4.72 4.46 -10.83
N ILE A 321 5.76 4.54 -11.66
CA ILE A 321 7.16 4.60 -11.16
C ILE A 321 7.36 5.84 -10.28
N ASP A 322 6.84 7.00 -10.69
CA ASP A 322 6.93 8.24 -9.90
C ASP A 322 6.20 8.12 -8.56
N PHE A 323 5.07 7.43 -8.54
CA PHE A 323 4.39 7.10 -7.29
C PHE A 323 5.23 6.19 -6.38
N TYR A 324 5.81 5.11 -6.93
CA TYR A 324 6.69 4.21 -6.18
C TYR A 324 7.93 4.92 -5.61
N ASN A 325 8.46 5.92 -6.32
CA ASN A 325 9.57 6.76 -5.83
C ASN A 325 9.22 7.54 -4.55
N THR A 326 7.95 7.82 -4.31
CA THR A 326 7.48 8.50 -3.09
C THR A 326 6.97 7.55 -2.02
N TYR A 327 6.93 6.24 -2.31
CA TYR A 327 6.37 5.25 -1.41
C TYR A 327 7.32 4.96 -0.24
N PRO A 328 6.83 5.03 1.01
CA PRO A 328 7.70 4.85 2.16
C PRO A 328 8.08 3.37 2.35
N THR A 329 9.37 3.11 2.56
CA THR A 329 9.84 1.79 2.97
C THR A 329 9.41 1.51 4.41
N SER A 330 8.86 0.33 4.65
CA SER A 330 8.22 0.03 5.94
C SER A 330 8.34 -1.44 6.36
N GLU A 331 8.01 -1.68 7.61
CA GLU A 331 7.96 -3.02 8.20
C GLU A 331 6.68 -3.21 9.02
N VAL A 332 6.36 -4.45 9.33
CA VAL A 332 5.29 -4.83 10.24
C VAL A 332 5.86 -5.58 11.45
N ASN A 333 5.42 -5.20 12.65
CA ASN A 333 5.81 -5.84 13.91
C ASN A 333 7.33 -5.92 14.16
N GLY A 334 8.09 -4.92 13.70
CA GLY A 334 9.54 -4.89 13.90
C GLY A 334 10.31 -5.91 13.05
N ASN A 335 9.69 -6.46 12.01
CA ASN A 335 10.31 -7.44 11.12
C ASN A 335 10.50 -6.86 9.71
N PHE A 336 11.72 -6.46 9.39
CA PHE A 336 12.05 -5.85 8.10
C PHE A 336 11.82 -6.76 6.89
N MET A 337 11.84 -8.07 7.06
CA MET A 337 11.58 -9.02 5.96
C MET A 337 10.13 -8.95 5.43
N THR A 338 9.22 -8.39 6.21
CA THR A 338 7.81 -8.20 5.77
C THR A 338 7.68 -7.24 4.60
N ARG A 339 8.65 -6.32 4.41
CA ARG A 339 8.68 -5.40 3.26
C ARG A 339 8.73 -6.14 1.93
N TRP A 340 9.56 -7.20 1.84
CA TRP A 340 9.69 -7.97 0.60
C TRP A 340 8.41 -8.73 0.25
N ALA A 341 7.69 -9.25 1.28
CA ALA A 341 6.37 -9.84 1.07
C ALA A 341 5.37 -8.81 0.52
N MET A 342 5.39 -7.57 1.05
CA MET A 342 4.52 -6.50 0.55
C MET A 342 4.78 -6.19 -0.92
N TYR A 343 6.04 -6.01 -1.31
CA TYR A 343 6.41 -5.73 -2.69
C TYR A 343 6.07 -6.91 -3.63
N ALA A 344 6.41 -8.15 -3.22
CA ALA A 344 6.13 -9.34 -4.02
C ALA A 344 4.64 -9.65 -4.16
N ASN A 345 3.81 -9.27 -3.18
CA ASN A 345 2.36 -9.47 -3.22
C ASN A 345 1.62 -8.36 -3.98
N THR A 346 2.25 -7.22 -4.22
CA THR A 346 1.65 -6.15 -5.02
C THR A 346 1.43 -6.61 -6.45
N PRO A 347 0.20 -6.57 -6.98
CA PRO A 347 -0.08 -6.96 -8.35
C PRO A 347 0.57 -6.01 -9.36
N MET A 348 1.11 -6.55 -10.42
CA MET A 348 1.65 -5.76 -11.54
C MET A 348 0.50 -5.03 -12.26
N GLU A 349 0.79 -3.81 -12.77
CA GLU A 349 -0.18 -3.01 -13.52
C GLU A 349 -0.74 -3.77 -14.73
N GLN A 350 -2.05 -3.66 -14.97
CA GLN A 350 -2.72 -4.41 -16.03
C GLN A 350 -2.18 -4.13 -17.43
N GLU A 351 -1.78 -2.88 -17.72
CA GLU A 351 -1.22 -2.54 -19.04
C GLU A 351 0.16 -3.18 -19.26
N VAL A 352 0.97 -3.28 -18.20
CA VAL A 352 2.25 -4.01 -18.25
C VAL A 352 1.99 -5.51 -18.42
N GLN A 353 1.02 -6.08 -17.70
CA GLN A 353 0.62 -7.49 -17.87
C GLN A 353 0.17 -7.79 -19.30
N LYS A 354 -0.68 -6.96 -19.91
CA LYS A 354 -1.16 -7.11 -21.28
C LYS A 354 -0.05 -7.10 -22.33
N GLN A 355 1.00 -6.33 -22.08
CA GLN A 355 2.16 -6.25 -22.98
C GLN A 355 3.15 -7.40 -22.76
N LEU A 356 3.44 -7.75 -21.51
CA LEU A 356 4.50 -8.67 -21.14
C LEU A 356 4.06 -10.13 -21.15
N TYR A 357 2.91 -10.44 -20.54
CA TYR A 357 2.52 -11.82 -20.29
C TYR A 357 2.19 -12.63 -21.55
N PRO A 358 1.51 -12.12 -22.59
CA PRO A 358 1.30 -12.87 -23.83
C PRO A 358 2.60 -13.28 -24.50
N ILE A 359 3.61 -12.38 -24.47
CA ILE A 359 4.94 -12.67 -25.05
C ILE A 359 5.66 -13.75 -24.23
N LEU A 360 5.65 -13.63 -22.89
CA LEU A 360 6.25 -14.63 -22.01
C LEU A 360 5.57 -16.00 -22.20
N GLN A 361 4.24 -16.04 -22.25
CA GLN A 361 3.47 -17.27 -22.47
C GLN A 361 3.83 -17.93 -23.82
N GLU A 362 3.89 -17.14 -24.90
CA GLU A 362 4.32 -17.64 -26.22
C GLU A 362 5.70 -18.29 -26.16
N LYS A 363 6.66 -17.63 -25.46
CA LYS A 363 8.04 -18.12 -25.35
C LYS A 363 8.18 -19.43 -24.57
N VAL A 364 7.21 -19.78 -23.74
CA VAL A 364 7.24 -20.99 -22.91
C VAL A 364 6.14 -22.01 -23.28
N ALA A 365 5.25 -21.72 -24.21
CA ALA A 365 4.05 -22.49 -24.52
C ALA A 365 4.29 -23.97 -24.88
N SER A 366 5.46 -24.30 -25.45
CA SER A 366 5.81 -25.67 -25.83
C SER A 366 6.57 -26.44 -24.73
N LEU A 367 6.81 -25.84 -23.58
CA LEU A 367 7.62 -26.40 -22.50
C LEU A 367 6.73 -26.98 -21.40
N ASN A 368 7.24 -27.98 -20.69
CA ASN A 368 6.63 -28.40 -19.43
C ASN A 368 6.86 -27.33 -18.36
N GLU A 369 6.16 -27.45 -17.22
CA GLU A 369 6.20 -26.47 -16.14
C GLU A 369 7.61 -26.16 -15.61
N HIS A 370 8.42 -27.21 -15.39
CA HIS A 370 9.81 -27.08 -14.93
C HIS A 370 10.67 -26.28 -15.93
N ASP A 371 10.65 -26.69 -17.19
CA ASP A 371 11.49 -26.07 -18.23
C ASP A 371 11.03 -24.64 -18.54
N ALA A 372 9.72 -24.35 -18.42
CA ALA A 372 9.17 -23.01 -18.56
C ALA A 372 9.66 -22.08 -17.44
N VAL A 373 9.61 -22.55 -16.19
CA VAL A 373 10.11 -21.80 -15.02
C VAL A 373 11.64 -21.62 -15.10
N ASP A 374 12.39 -22.66 -15.51
CA ASP A 374 13.85 -22.56 -15.68
C ASP A 374 14.24 -21.53 -16.76
N LYS A 375 13.48 -21.47 -17.83
CA LYS A 375 13.68 -20.47 -18.89
C LYS A 375 13.41 -19.04 -18.42
N LEU A 376 12.33 -18.83 -17.65
CA LEU A 376 12.03 -17.54 -17.02
C LEU A 376 13.08 -17.18 -15.98
N LEU A 377 13.53 -18.15 -15.18
CA LEU A 377 14.58 -17.96 -14.20
C LEU A 377 15.86 -17.44 -14.88
N ASN A 378 16.28 -18.08 -15.95
CA ASN A 378 17.47 -17.65 -16.69
C ASN A 378 17.30 -16.25 -17.31
N TRP A 379 16.10 -15.92 -17.79
CA TRP A 379 15.82 -14.58 -18.30
C TRP A 379 15.99 -13.54 -17.19
N VAL A 380 15.40 -13.74 -16.00
CA VAL A 380 15.58 -12.80 -14.88
C VAL A 380 17.02 -12.74 -14.42
N GLN A 381 17.75 -13.87 -14.41
CA GLN A 381 19.17 -13.92 -14.05
C GLN A 381 20.06 -13.06 -14.96
N THR A 382 19.73 -12.95 -16.26
CA THR A 382 20.67 -12.44 -17.25
C THR A 382 20.21 -11.20 -18.02
N ALA A 383 18.92 -10.85 -17.97
CA ALA A 383 18.38 -9.70 -18.68
C ALA A 383 18.64 -8.36 -17.97
N PHE A 384 19.03 -8.39 -16.72
CA PHE A 384 19.22 -7.21 -15.89
C PHE A 384 20.67 -7.06 -15.44
N VAL A 385 21.12 -5.81 -15.29
CA VAL A 385 22.44 -5.52 -14.74
C VAL A 385 22.35 -5.53 -13.22
N TYR A 386 23.24 -6.30 -12.59
CA TYR A 386 23.32 -6.35 -11.13
C TYR A 386 24.20 -5.23 -10.60
N GLU A 387 23.68 -4.43 -9.68
CA GLU A 387 24.46 -3.47 -8.91
C GLU A 387 23.81 -3.28 -7.54
N TYR A 388 24.61 -2.92 -6.54
CA TYR A 388 24.16 -2.74 -5.18
C TYR A 388 23.46 -1.41 -4.97
N ASP A 389 22.47 -1.41 -4.13
CA ASP A 389 21.70 -0.25 -3.75
C ASP A 389 22.56 0.88 -3.19
N ASP A 390 23.55 0.57 -2.35
CA ASP A 390 24.51 1.54 -1.82
C ASP A 390 25.16 2.39 -2.90
N LYS A 391 25.48 1.78 -4.05
CA LYS A 391 26.14 2.47 -5.15
C LYS A 391 25.19 3.26 -6.03
N VAL A 392 23.97 2.76 -6.19
CA VAL A 392 22.97 3.37 -7.08
C VAL A 392 22.15 4.41 -6.34
N TRP A 393 21.71 4.09 -5.12
CA TRP A 393 20.75 4.87 -4.34
C TRP A 393 21.37 5.50 -3.08
N GLY A 394 22.52 5.00 -2.63
CA GLY A 394 23.13 5.42 -1.37
C GLY A 394 22.44 4.86 -0.12
N HIS A 395 21.46 4.00 -0.30
CA HIS A 395 20.71 3.32 0.77
C HIS A 395 20.00 2.10 0.21
N ASP A 396 19.67 1.14 1.07
CA ASP A 396 18.88 -0.04 0.75
C ASP A 396 17.48 0.33 0.21
N ARG A 397 17.07 -0.26 -0.94
CA ARG A 397 15.82 0.06 -1.62
C ARG A 397 15.28 -1.13 -2.43
N ALA A 398 14.35 -1.85 -1.87
CA ALA A 398 13.65 -2.88 -2.63
C ALA A 398 12.69 -2.28 -3.68
N PHE A 399 12.50 -2.97 -4.79
CA PHE A 399 11.66 -2.56 -5.91
C PHE A 399 10.35 -3.33 -5.98
N PHE A 400 9.30 -2.64 -6.40
CA PHE A 400 8.14 -3.30 -7.00
C PHE A 400 8.53 -3.92 -8.36
N ALA A 401 7.75 -4.87 -8.84
CA ALA A 401 8.09 -5.60 -10.07
C ALA A 401 8.31 -4.68 -11.29
N GLU A 402 7.51 -3.63 -11.43
CA GLU A 402 7.64 -2.64 -12.50
C GLU A 402 8.90 -1.79 -12.38
N GLU A 403 9.38 -1.52 -11.16
CA GLU A 403 10.62 -0.78 -10.97
C GLU A 403 11.82 -1.61 -11.45
N THR A 404 11.85 -2.91 -11.20
CA THR A 404 12.87 -3.83 -11.75
C THR A 404 12.85 -3.84 -13.26
N LEU A 405 11.67 -3.79 -13.89
CA LEU A 405 11.52 -3.67 -15.34
C LEU A 405 12.00 -2.30 -15.87
N PHE A 406 11.92 -1.25 -15.06
CA PHE A 406 12.24 0.12 -15.46
C PHE A 406 13.67 0.52 -15.22
N TYR A 407 14.24 0.30 -14.01
CA TYR A 407 15.58 0.75 -13.66
C TYR A 407 16.67 -0.07 -14.33
N SER A 408 17.79 0.58 -14.62
CA SER A 408 18.94 -0.07 -15.29
C SER A 408 19.62 -1.10 -14.42
N TYR A 409 19.59 -0.91 -13.12
CA TYR A 409 20.26 -1.74 -12.13
C TYR A 409 19.23 -2.30 -11.15
N CYS A 410 19.49 -3.49 -10.68
CA CYS A 410 18.71 -4.17 -9.66
C CYS A 410 19.60 -5.14 -8.89
N ASP A 411 19.21 -5.55 -7.70
CA ASP A 411 19.97 -6.52 -6.91
C ASP A 411 19.17 -7.81 -6.63
N CYS A 412 19.43 -8.51 -5.52
CA CYS A 412 18.86 -9.84 -5.29
C CYS A 412 17.38 -9.82 -4.98
N GLU A 413 16.94 -8.90 -4.13
CA GLU A 413 15.52 -8.81 -3.76
C GLU A 413 14.64 -8.38 -4.93
N ASP A 414 15.09 -7.44 -5.73
CA ASP A 414 14.36 -6.95 -6.90
C ASP A 414 14.08 -8.08 -7.89
N ARG A 415 15.12 -8.90 -8.14
CA ARG A 415 15.00 -10.06 -9.02
C ARG A 415 14.10 -11.15 -8.45
N ALA A 416 14.20 -11.42 -7.15
CA ALA A 416 13.36 -12.41 -6.47
C ALA A 416 11.88 -11.99 -6.46
N ILE A 417 11.61 -10.71 -6.21
CA ILE A 417 10.25 -10.12 -6.26
C ILE A 417 9.67 -10.23 -7.67
N LEU A 418 10.40 -9.76 -8.70
CA LEU A 418 9.94 -9.85 -10.09
C LEU A 418 9.70 -11.30 -10.54
N PHE A 419 10.66 -12.20 -10.26
CA PHE A 419 10.55 -13.60 -10.65
C PHE A 419 9.33 -14.29 -10.02
N THR A 420 9.16 -14.13 -8.70
CA THR A 420 8.02 -14.74 -8.00
C THR A 420 6.69 -14.15 -8.46
N ARG A 421 6.63 -12.86 -8.80
CA ARG A 421 5.43 -12.23 -9.36
C ARG A 421 5.06 -12.84 -10.71
N ILE A 422 6.01 -12.96 -11.62
CA ILE A 422 5.78 -13.55 -12.96
C ILE A 422 5.38 -15.01 -12.87
N VAL A 423 6.04 -15.82 -12.04
CA VAL A 423 5.74 -17.26 -11.90
C VAL A 423 4.32 -17.47 -11.32
N ARG A 424 3.95 -16.69 -10.32
CA ARG A 424 2.61 -16.76 -9.71
C ARG A 424 1.53 -16.35 -10.71
N ASP A 425 1.75 -15.28 -11.48
CA ASP A 425 0.75 -14.78 -12.42
C ASP A 425 0.59 -15.65 -13.67
N LEU A 426 1.69 -16.22 -14.19
CA LEU A 426 1.63 -17.02 -15.43
C LEU A 426 1.21 -18.47 -15.21
N PHE A 427 1.62 -19.06 -14.08
CA PHE A 427 1.40 -20.51 -13.86
C PHE A 427 0.51 -20.81 -12.65
N GLY A 428 0.16 -19.82 -11.83
CA GLY A 428 -0.59 -20.03 -10.58
C GLY A 428 0.18 -20.85 -9.54
N LEU A 429 1.51 -20.95 -9.66
CA LEU A 429 2.35 -21.72 -8.75
C LEU A 429 2.59 -20.96 -7.45
N LYS A 430 2.56 -21.68 -6.33
CA LYS A 430 2.93 -21.09 -5.04
C LYS A 430 4.42 -20.81 -5.01
N CYS A 431 4.79 -19.61 -4.57
CA CYS A 431 6.17 -19.17 -4.38
C CYS A 431 6.41 -18.74 -2.93
N ILE A 432 7.65 -18.82 -2.50
CA ILE A 432 8.15 -18.22 -1.26
C ILE A 432 9.44 -17.46 -1.57
N LEU A 433 9.75 -16.45 -0.75
CA LEU A 433 11.07 -15.86 -0.72
C LEU A 433 11.89 -16.51 0.39
N ILE A 434 13.19 -16.52 0.22
CA ILE A 434 14.14 -17.15 1.15
C ILE A 434 15.23 -16.12 1.45
N TYR A 435 15.27 -15.67 2.69
CA TYR A 435 16.30 -14.77 3.14
C TYR A 435 17.45 -15.53 3.80
N TYR A 436 18.62 -15.37 3.24
CA TYR A 436 19.91 -15.65 3.85
C TYR A 436 20.53 -14.31 4.28
N PRO A 437 21.37 -14.26 5.34
CA PRO A 437 22.06 -13.02 5.65
C PRO A 437 22.77 -12.42 4.42
N GLY A 438 22.32 -11.23 3.98
CA GLY A 438 22.83 -10.53 2.81
C GLY A 438 22.40 -11.06 1.44
N HIS A 439 21.40 -11.95 1.37
CA HIS A 439 20.87 -12.44 0.10
C HIS A 439 19.40 -12.84 0.15
N LEU A 440 18.64 -12.45 -0.86
CA LEU A 440 17.26 -12.89 -1.06
C LEU A 440 17.15 -13.78 -2.30
N ALA A 441 16.76 -15.01 -2.10
CA ALA A 441 16.43 -15.97 -3.15
C ALA A 441 14.92 -16.28 -3.16
N SER A 442 14.50 -17.18 -4.04
CA SER A 442 13.13 -17.65 -4.11
C SER A 442 13.03 -19.17 -4.24
N ALA A 443 11.85 -19.73 -4.01
CA ALA A 443 11.53 -21.11 -4.32
C ALA A 443 10.10 -21.27 -4.81
N VAL A 444 9.87 -22.28 -5.65
CA VAL A 444 8.62 -22.55 -6.34
C VAL A 444 8.11 -23.94 -5.98
N CYS A 445 6.82 -24.02 -5.67
CA CYS A 445 6.12 -25.28 -5.46
C CYS A 445 5.52 -25.76 -6.77
N PHE A 446 6.17 -26.73 -7.41
CA PHE A 446 5.75 -27.33 -8.68
C PHE A 446 4.62 -28.34 -8.48
N ASN A 447 3.73 -28.46 -9.46
CA ASN A 447 2.69 -29.50 -9.48
C ASN A 447 3.25 -30.90 -9.81
N GLN A 448 4.44 -30.97 -10.38
CA GLN A 448 5.15 -32.21 -10.70
C GLN A 448 6.37 -32.40 -9.78
N GLN A 449 6.91 -33.62 -9.74
CA GLN A 449 8.15 -33.86 -8.99
C GLN A 449 9.33 -33.23 -9.71
N VAL A 450 10.02 -32.33 -9.03
CA VAL A 450 11.23 -31.68 -9.50
C VAL A 450 12.39 -32.02 -8.57
N THR A 451 13.54 -32.41 -9.13
CA THR A 451 14.78 -32.67 -8.38
C THR A 451 15.50 -31.36 -8.10
N GLY A 452 16.16 -31.25 -6.97
CA GLY A 452 16.94 -30.09 -6.57
C GLY A 452 16.84 -29.80 -5.08
N ASP A 453 17.63 -28.84 -4.63
CA ASP A 453 17.55 -28.35 -3.27
C ASP A 453 16.18 -27.72 -3.00
N TYR A 454 15.61 -27.96 -1.83
CA TYR A 454 14.24 -27.58 -1.55
C TYR A 454 13.97 -27.23 -0.08
N ILE A 455 12.89 -26.53 0.13
CA ILE A 455 12.28 -26.30 1.44
C ILE A 455 10.98 -27.09 1.52
N LEU A 456 10.78 -27.80 2.65
CA LEU A 456 9.51 -28.44 2.97
C LEU A 456 8.72 -27.55 3.93
N LEU A 457 7.59 -27.01 3.47
CA LEU A 457 6.74 -26.10 4.23
C LEU A 457 5.29 -26.57 4.17
N ASN A 458 4.69 -26.88 5.32
CA ASN A 458 3.30 -27.36 5.41
C ASN A 458 2.97 -28.51 4.43
N GLY A 459 3.90 -29.46 4.29
CA GLY A 459 3.76 -30.63 3.39
C GLY A 459 4.01 -30.32 1.91
N ASN A 460 4.24 -29.08 1.52
CA ASN A 460 4.56 -28.69 0.14
C ASN A 460 6.07 -28.59 -0.06
N LYS A 461 6.56 -29.10 -1.18
CA LYS A 461 7.96 -29.02 -1.59
C LYS A 461 8.20 -27.79 -2.44
N PHE A 462 8.92 -26.81 -1.92
CA PHE A 462 9.36 -25.60 -2.63
C PHE A 462 10.80 -25.80 -3.12
N VAL A 463 10.99 -25.89 -4.41
CA VAL A 463 12.30 -26.09 -5.05
C VAL A 463 12.98 -24.75 -5.29
N ILE A 464 14.27 -24.65 -4.95
CA ILE A 464 15.04 -23.41 -5.04
C ILE A 464 15.07 -22.90 -6.46
N CYS A 465 14.80 -21.62 -6.62
CA CYS A 465 14.95 -20.85 -7.86
C CYS A 465 15.64 -19.54 -7.51
N ASP A 466 16.94 -19.46 -7.71
CA ASP A 466 17.69 -18.26 -7.33
C ASP A 466 17.94 -17.35 -8.54
N PRO A 467 17.24 -16.20 -8.64
CA PRO A 467 17.36 -15.29 -9.78
C PRO A 467 18.68 -14.51 -9.79
N THR A 468 19.51 -14.67 -8.77
CA THR A 468 20.82 -14.02 -8.68
C THR A 468 21.97 -15.00 -8.96
N TYR A 469 21.74 -16.30 -8.87
CA TYR A 469 22.75 -17.30 -9.21
C TYR A 469 22.81 -17.53 -10.72
N ILE A 470 23.62 -16.73 -11.41
CA ILE A 470 23.65 -16.66 -12.88
C ILE A 470 23.93 -18.00 -13.54
N GLY A 471 23.01 -18.43 -14.39
CA GLY A 471 23.10 -19.66 -15.15
C GLY A 471 22.77 -20.93 -14.36
N ALA A 472 22.49 -20.84 -13.08
CA ALA A 472 22.02 -21.97 -12.29
C ALA A 472 20.60 -22.35 -12.71
N PRO A 473 20.33 -23.65 -12.95
CA PRO A 473 18.98 -24.12 -13.20
C PRO A 473 18.13 -24.16 -11.92
N VAL A 474 16.85 -24.38 -12.08
CA VAL A 474 15.93 -24.72 -10.99
C VAL A 474 16.53 -25.85 -10.14
N GLY A 475 16.51 -25.71 -8.82
CA GLY A 475 17.00 -26.69 -7.85
C GLY A 475 18.44 -26.50 -7.39
N LEU A 476 19.16 -25.47 -7.84
CA LEU A 476 20.51 -25.18 -7.34
C LEU A 476 20.54 -24.03 -6.36
N THR A 477 21.04 -24.29 -5.16
CA THR A 477 21.37 -23.25 -4.17
C THR A 477 22.76 -22.67 -4.46
N MET A 478 22.89 -21.36 -4.34
CA MET A 478 24.15 -20.66 -4.52
C MET A 478 25.21 -21.19 -3.51
N PRO A 479 26.47 -21.40 -3.94
CA PRO A 479 27.54 -21.79 -3.02
C PRO A 479 27.72 -20.77 -1.89
N ASN A 480 28.10 -21.27 -0.73
CA ASN A 480 28.38 -20.49 0.48
C ASN A 480 27.15 -19.86 1.17
N MET A 481 25.94 -20.20 0.78
CA MET A 481 24.76 -19.85 1.54
C MET A 481 24.68 -20.71 2.81
N ASP A 482 24.47 -20.06 3.95
CA ASP A 482 24.26 -20.77 5.23
C ASP A 482 22.81 -21.23 5.34
N ASN A 483 22.55 -22.44 4.88
CA ASN A 483 21.22 -23.05 4.94
C ASN A 483 20.65 -23.21 6.37
N LYS A 484 21.47 -23.04 7.41
CA LYS A 484 21.00 -23.07 8.80
C LYS A 484 20.40 -21.75 9.26
N SER A 485 20.72 -20.66 8.56
CA SER A 485 20.19 -19.32 8.87
C SER A 485 19.12 -18.85 7.88
N ALA A 486 18.63 -19.73 7.01
CA ALA A 486 17.59 -19.40 6.05
C ALA A 486 16.25 -19.09 6.73
N ASN A 487 15.67 -17.94 6.42
CA ASN A 487 14.32 -17.57 6.82
C ASN A 487 13.39 -17.67 5.60
N VAL A 488 12.20 -18.20 5.82
CA VAL A 488 11.17 -18.33 4.78
C VAL A 488 10.18 -17.20 4.90
N ILE A 489 9.92 -16.51 3.79
CA ILE A 489 8.92 -15.46 3.70
C ILE A 489 7.78 -15.99 2.82
N ILE A 490 6.62 -16.16 3.42
CA ILE A 490 5.43 -16.68 2.74
C ILE A 490 4.84 -15.57 1.85
N LEU A 491 4.44 -15.93 0.63
CA LEU A 491 3.70 -15.07 -0.29
C LEU A 491 2.24 -15.53 -0.42
N GLU A 492 1.32 -14.59 -0.67
CA GLU A 492 -0.12 -14.84 -0.92
C GLU A 492 -0.38 -15.26 -2.36
#